data_6074cf77af379695d85ee7a4a944146f
#
_entry.id   6074cf77af379695d85ee7a4a944146f
#
_cell.length_a   1.000
_cell.length_b   1.000
_cell.length_c   1.000
_cell.angle_alpha   90.00
_cell.angle_beta   90.00
_cell.angle_gamma   90.00
#
_symmetry.space_group_name_H-M   'P 1'
#
loop_
_entity.id
_entity.type
_entity.pdbx_description
1 polymer ?
#
loop_
_entity_poly.entity_id
_entity_poly.type
_entity_poly.pdbx_seq_one_letter_code
_entity_poly.pdbx_strand_id
1 'polypeptide(L)'
;QREIGGRTLFTYDQVQQRLAKLQASYTICSAMCANSSLKAGIENDLSPHGFEANSVKSVVTDLMQEAAQSATQLVGAQAYKLNHIAGRGITDSRPFQIFEGSNDILYTQITDSLVKMMKKTKESNLFQFLKGFNLTSKSALFLKDVLDFELDTNISQRKMVELGQVLGRIVSFEMVINLGEKGFRSDLIDNGLKMLNQEIVSLMSSFKYPNRTVVIEDYQDNSSWLNFVHV
;
A
#
# COMPACT_ATOMS: atom_id res chain seq x y z
N GLN A 1 -27.32 12.68 -9.10
CA GLN A 1 -26.94 12.31 -7.71
C GLN A 1 -27.83 11.13 -7.29
N ARG A 2 -27.19 10.07 -6.75
CA ARG A 2 -27.92 8.89 -6.28
C ARG A 2 -28.47 9.13 -4.89
N GLU A 3 -29.74 8.82 -4.68
CA GLU A 3 -30.39 8.86 -3.37
C GLU A 3 -30.69 7.45 -2.86
N ILE A 4 -30.50 7.23 -1.57
CA ILE A 4 -30.83 6.00 -0.87
C ILE A 4 -31.44 6.38 0.48
N GLY A 5 -32.60 5.81 0.83
CA GLY A 5 -33.28 6.11 2.09
C GLY A 5 -33.67 7.59 2.26
N GLY A 6 -34.02 8.27 1.17
CA GLY A 6 -34.42 9.68 1.16
C GLY A 6 -33.28 10.69 1.37
N ARG A 7 -32.00 10.23 1.26
CA ARG A 7 -30.83 11.08 1.38
C ARG A 7 -29.87 10.88 0.21
N THR A 8 -29.15 11.92 -0.16
CA THR A 8 -28.09 11.80 -1.16
C THR A 8 -26.97 10.88 -0.65
N LEU A 9 -26.40 10.07 -1.53
CA LEU A 9 -25.35 9.10 -1.18
C LEU A 9 -24.16 9.78 -0.46
N PHE A 10 -23.84 11.01 -0.83
CA PHE A 10 -22.74 11.78 -0.26
C PHE A 10 -22.93 12.15 1.23
N THR A 11 -24.15 12.11 1.76
CA THR A 11 -24.39 12.43 3.18
C THR A 11 -24.05 11.30 4.14
N TYR A 12 -23.73 10.12 3.61
CA TYR A 12 -23.33 8.97 4.43
C TYR A 12 -21.84 9.00 4.72
N ASP A 13 -21.45 8.90 5.98
CA ASP A 13 -20.06 8.97 6.46
C ASP A 13 -19.14 7.94 5.76
N GLN A 14 -19.59 6.69 5.66
CA GLN A 14 -18.83 5.65 4.97
C GLN A 14 -18.60 5.93 3.48
N VAL A 15 -19.49 6.71 2.85
CA VAL A 15 -19.30 7.14 1.46
C VAL A 15 -18.28 8.26 1.38
N GLN A 16 -18.37 9.23 2.30
CA GLN A 16 -17.37 10.30 2.41
C GLN A 16 -15.97 9.72 2.68
N GLN A 17 -15.87 8.74 3.58
CA GLN A 17 -14.62 8.03 3.87
C GLN A 17 -14.02 7.36 2.61
N ARG A 18 -14.84 6.68 1.81
CA ARG A 18 -14.39 6.08 0.54
C ARG A 18 -13.92 7.11 -0.46
N LEU A 19 -14.62 8.22 -0.58
CA LEU A 19 -14.23 9.30 -1.49
C LEU A 19 -12.93 9.97 -1.02
N ALA A 20 -12.77 10.19 0.28
CA ALA A 20 -11.53 10.70 0.88
C ALA A 20 -10.35 9.76 0.59
N LYS A 21 -10.55 8.45 0.72
CA LYS A 21 -9.55 7.44 0.36
C LYS A 21 -9.16 7.50 -1.13
N LEU A 22 -10.12 7.63 -2.03
CA LEU A 22 -9.86 7.77 -3.47
C LEU A 22 -9.05 9.03 -3.79
N GLN A 23 -9.38 10.16 -3.17
CA GLN A 23 -8.63 11.40 -3.31
C GLN A 23 -7.19 11.26 -2.76
N ALA A 24 -7.04 10.65 -1.59
CA ALA A 24 -5.73 10.39 -1.00
C ALA A 24 -4.89 9.46 -1.88
N SER A 25 -5.46 8.36 -2.39
CA SER A 25 -4.78 7.45 -3.32
C SER A 25 -4.30 8.18 -4.57
N TYR A 26 -5.14 9.04 -5.16
CA TYR A 26 -4.74 9.86 -6.30
C TYR A 26 -3.56 10.78 -5.97
N THR A 27 -3.59 11.45 -4.81
CA THR A 27 -2.51 12.33 -4.36
C THR A 27 -1.20 11.57 -4.14
N ILE A 28 -1.27 10.40 -3.51
CA ILE A 28 -0.11 9.52 -3.27
C ILE A 28 0.49 9.05 -4.60
N CYS A 29 -0.34 8.54 -5.51
CA CYS A 29 0.12 8.13 -6.84
C CYS A 29 0.74 9.31 -7.61
N SER A 30 0.14 10.50 -7.52
CA SER A 30 0.68 11.71 -8.16
C SER A 30 2.06 12.07 -7.60
N ALA A 31 2.26 11.99 -6.28
CA ALA A 31 3.55 12.24 -5.65
C ALA A 31 4.62 11.24 -6.12
N MET A 32 4.27 9.96 -6.18
CA MET A 32 5.17 8.90 -6.63
C MET A 32 5.52 9.04 -8.11
N CYS A 33 4.54 9.31 -8.97
CA CYS A 33 4.76 9.55 -10.40
C CYS A 33 5.60 10.81 -10.65
N ALA A 34 5.33 11.91 -9.94
CA ALA A 34 6.11 13.13 -10.06
C ALA A 34 7.58 12.91 -9.64
N ASN A 35 7.82 12.11 -8.58
CA ASN A 35 9.19 11.79 -8.16
C ASN A 35 9.89 10.89 -9.19
N SER A 36 9.21 9.87 -9.72
CA SER A 36 9.77 8.97 -10.72
C SER A 36 10.09 9.70 -12.03
N SER A 37 9.23 10.62 -12.50
CA SER A 37 9.43 11.35 -13.74
C SER A 37 10.64 12.28 -13.70
N LEU A 38 11.08 12.71 -12.52
CA LEU A 38 12.30 13.50 -12.36
C LEU A 38 13.57 12.68 -12.53
N LYS A 39 13.49 11.37 -12.33
CA LYS A 39 14.64 10.43 -12.36
C LYS A 39 14.66 9.58 -13.61
N ALA A 40 13.48 9.29 -14.18
CA ALA A 40 13.36 8.48 -15.38
C ALA A 40 13.83 9.26 -16.62
N GLY A 41 14.66 8.61 -17.42
CA GLY A 41 15.13 9.16 -18.69
C GLY A 41 15.94 8.10 -19.45
N ILE A 42 16.02 8.22 -20.77
CA ILE A 42 16.77 7.26 -21.61
C ILE A 42 18.25 7.21 -21.21
N GLU A 43 18.79 8.33 -20.74
CA GLU A 43 20.18 8.49 -20.33
C GLU A 43 20.46 8.03 -18.89
N ASN A 44 19.40 7.71 -18.11
CA ASN A 44 19.52 7.42 -16.69
C ASN A 44 19.41 5.92 -16.43
N ASP A 45 20.50 5.30 -15.96
CA ASP A 45 20.44 3.94 -15.47
C ASP A 45 19.71 3.87 -14.12
N LEU A 46 18.55 3.23 -14.11
CA LEU A 46 17.71 3.05 -12.90
C LEU A 46 18.06 1.76 -12.13
N SER A 47 18.95 0.92 -12.62
CA SER A 47 19.32 -0.35 -11.95
C SER A 47 19.82 -0.17 -10.51
N PRO A 48 20.54 0.91 -10.12
CA PRO A 48 20.89 1.15 -8.72
C PRO A 48 19.71 1.58 -7.84
N HIS A 49 18.57 1.95 -8.44
CA HIS A 49 17.40 2.49 -7.77
C HIS A 49 16.29 1.47 -7.54
N GLY A 50 16.61 0.18 -7.56
CA GLY A 50 15.64 -0.91 -7.46
C GLY A 50 14.72 -0.84 -6.22
N PHE A 51 15.23 -0.39 -5.07
CA PHE A 51 14.42 -0.20 -3.86
C PHE A 51 13.27 0.80 -4.10
N GLU A 52 13.59 1.93 -4.68
CA GLU A 52 12.62 2.99 -5.00
C GLU A 52 11.67 2.56 -6.12
N ALA A 53 12.18 2.02 -7.22
CA ALA A 53 11.39 1.59 -8.38
C ALA A 53 10.37 0.51 -7.98
N ASN A 54 10.79 -0.49 -7.20
CA ASN A 54 9.91 -1.53 -6.69
C ASN A 54 8.84 -0.96 -5.75
N SER A 55 9.21 0.01 -4.90
CA SER A 55 8.25 0.69 -4.02
C SER A 55 7.20 1.46 -4.82
N VAL A 56 7.62 2.21 -5.84
CA VAL A 56 6.69 2.95 -6.72
C VAL A 56 5.75 1.99 -7.45
N LYS A 57 6.30 0.98 -8.13
CA LYS A 57 5.49 0.03 -8.90
C LYS A 57 4.47 -0.68 -8.00
N SER A 58 4.90 -1.25 -6.90
CA SER A 58 4.00 -2.06 -6.06
C SER A 58 2.94 -1.20 -5.36
N VAL A 59 3.30 -0.06 -4.79
CA VAL A 59 2.32 0.80 -4.10
C VAL A 59 1.32 1.43 -5.07
N VAL A 60 1.77 1.97 -6.20
CA VAL A 60 0.88 2.60 -7.18
C VAL A 60 -0.12 1.58 -7.73
N THR A 61 0.33 0.36 -8.03
CA THR A 61 -0.56 -0.67 -8.58
C THR A 61 -1.52 -1.25 -7.54
N ASP A 62 -1.13 -1.33 -6.26
CA ASP A 62 -2.04 -1.67 -5.16
C ASP A 62 -3.12 -0.60 -5.00
N LEU A 63 -2.74 0.67 -4.90
CA LEU A 63 -3.68 1.78 -4.75
C LEU A 63 -4.63 1.88 -5.96
N MET A 64 -4.14 1.61 -7.17
CA MET A 64 -4.96 1.58 -8.39
C MET A 64 -6.02 0.48 -8.31
N GLN A 65 -5.65 -0.73 -7.90
CA GLN A 65 -6.59 -1.86 -7.74
C GLN A 65 -7.61 -1.59 -6.64
N GLU A 66 -7.17 -1.07 -5.49
CA GLU A 66 -8.07 -0.69 -4.38
C GLU A 66 -9.03 0.43 -4.78
N ALA A 67 -8.55 1.42 -5.53
CA ALA A 67 -9.38 2.48 -6.06
C ALA A 67 -10.44 1.95 -7.04
N ALA A 68 -10.10 1.02 -7.92
CA ALA A 68 -11.03 0.38 -8.84
C ALA A 68 -12.14 -0.37 -8.09
N GLN A 69 -11.79 -1.14 -7.05
CA GLN A 69 -12.75 -1.83 -6.19
C GLN A 69 -13.66 -0.85 -5.45
N SER A 70 -13.08 0.23 -4.90
CA SER A 70 -13.83 1.26 -4.19
C SER A 70 -14.81 2.00 -5.11
N ALA A 71 -14.39 2.32 -6.33
CA ALA A 71 -15.24 2.94 -7.34
C ALA A 71 -16.42 2.03 -7.73
N THR A 72 -16.19 0.73 -7.90
CA THR A 72 -17.24 -0.26 -8.18
C THR A 72 -18.27 -0.29 -7.04
N GLN A 73 -17.82 -0.28 -5.79
CA GLN A 73 -18.71 -0.25 -4.64
C GLN A 73 -19.57 1.03 -4.57
N LEU A 74 -18.98 2.18 -4.87
CA LEU A 74 -19.68 3.46 -4.90
C LEU A 74 -20.72 3.55 -6.02
N VAL A 75 -20.39 3.02 -7.19
CA VAL A 75 -21.29 2.98 -8.35
C VAL A 75 -22.42 1.96 -8.15
N GLY A 76 -22.14 0.84 -7.49
CA GLY A 76 -23.10 -0.23 -7.23
C GLY A 76 -23.47 -1.00 -8.51
N ALA A 77 -24.74 -1.39 -8.68
CA ALA A 77 -25.18 -2.30 -9.75
C ALA A 77 -24.82 -1.85 -11.18
N GLN A 78 -24.67 -0.58 -11.43
CA GLN A 78 -24.25 -0.08 -12.75
C GLN A 78 -22.82 -0.53 -13.12
N ALA A 79 -21.97 -0.79 -12.14
CA ALA A 79 -20.61 -1.28 -12.37
C ALA A 79 -20.57 -2.71 -12.98
N TYR A 80 -21.66 -3.47 -12.90
CA TYR A 80 -21.75 -4.79 -13.53
C TYR A 80 -21.91 -4.74 -15.06
N LYS A 81 -22.20 -3.56 -15.60
CA LYS A 81 -22.26 -3.41 -17.07
C LYS A 81 -20.86 -3.51 -17.66
N LEU A 82 -20.66 -4.35 -18.67
CA LEU A 82 -19.35 -4.60 -19.30
C LEU A 82 -18.68 -3.34 -19.87
N ASN A 83 -19.47 -2.35 -20.27
CA ASN A 83 -19.00 -1.09 -20.81
C ASN A 83 -18.82 0.01 -19.75
N HIS A 84 -19.13 -0.27 -18.47
CA HIS A 84 -18.99 0.73 -17.41
C HIS A 84 -17.56 0.75 -16.86
N ILE A 85 -16.95 1.93 -16.82
CA ILE A 85 -15.54 2.11 -16.43
C ILE A 85 -15.23 1.56 -15.03
N ALA A 86 -16.15 1.67 -14.07
CA ALA A 86 -15.92 1.19 -12.70
C ALA A 86 -15.79 -0.34 -12.64
N GLY A 87 -16.58 -1.09 -13.43
CA GLY A 87 -16.47 -2.56 -13.50
C GLY A 87 -15.22 -3.00 -14.25
N ARG A 88 -14.95 -2.37 -15.39
CA ARG A 88 -13.73 -2.64 -16.16
C ARG A 88 -12.47 -2.32 -15.40
N GLY A 89 -12.49 -1.25 -14.61
CA GLY A 89 -11.33 -0.80 -13.84
C GLY A 89 -10.71 -1.89 -12.95
N ILE A 90 -11.51 -2.79 -12.37
CA ILE A 90 -10.99 -3.94 -11.59
C ILE A 90 -10.20 -4.89 -12.47
N THR A 91 -10.72 -5.25 -13.63
CA THR A 91 -10.07 -6.18 -14.57
C THR A 91 -8.83 -5.53 -15.20
N ASP A 92 -8.95 -4.26 -15.59
CA ASP A 92 -7.89 -3.54 -16.30
C ASP A 92 -6.72 -3.19 -15.35
N SER A 93 -6.96 -2.99 -14.05
CA SER A 93 -5.91 -2.68 -13.08
C SER A 93 -5.17 -3.92 -12.55
N ARG A 94 -5.82 -5.09 -12.51
CA ARG A 94 -5.25 -6.31 -11.92
C ARG A 94 -3.94 -6.78 -12.57
N PRO A 95 -3.76 -6.75 -13.88
CA PRO A 95 -2.53 -7.20 -14.51
C PRO A 95 -1.27 -6.47 -14.02
N PHE A 96 -1.39 -5.20 -13.65
CA PHE A 96 -0.26 -4.39 -13.18
C PHE A 96 0.31 -4.85 -11.83
N GLN A 97 -0.46 -5.57 -11.02
CA GLN A 97 0.06 -6.21 -9.81
C GLN A 97 0.79 -7.53 -10.08
N ILE A 98 0.71 -8.06 -11.30
CA ILE A 98 1.22 -9.38 -11.68
C ILE A 98 2.42 -9.27 -12.62
N PHE A 99 2.35 -8.39 -13.62
CA PHE A 99 3.40 -8.23 -14.63
C PHE A 99 4.68 -7.61 -14.07
N GLU A 100 5.81 -7.93 -14.72
CA GLU A 100 7.16 -7.43 -14.35
C GLU A 100 7.55 -7.76 -12.91
N GLY A 101 7.10 -8.91 -12.42
CA GLY A 101 7.20 -9.34 -11.03
C GLY A 101 5.94 -9.01 -10.24
N SER A 102 5.36 -10.02 -9.59
CA SER A 102 4.20 -9.78 -8.73
C SER A 102 4.59 -8.85 -7.57
N ASN A 103 3.61 -8.10 -7.06
CA ASN A 103 3.86 -7.18 -5.96
C ASN A 103 4.47 -7.88 -4.74
N ASP A 104 4.09 -9.13 -4.44
CA ASP A 104 4.68 -9.90 -3.35
C ASP A 104 6.19 -10.13 -3.54
N ILE A 105 6.63 -10.43 -4.78
CA ILE A 105 8.04 -10.58 -5.11
C ILE A 105 8.76 -9.23 -4.94
N LEU A 106 8.17 -8.14 -5.41
CA LEU A 106 8.77 -6.82 -5.29
C LEU A 106 8.87 -6.38 -3.81
N TYR A 107 7.85 -6.63 -3.01
CA TYR A 107 7.89 -6.37 -1.57
C TYR A 107 8.97 -7.21 -0.86
N THR A 108 9.13 -8.47 -1.25
CA THR A 108 10.23 -9.31 -0.76
C THR A 108 11.59 -8.70 -1.11
N GLN A 109 11.78 -8.22 -2.34
CA GLN A 109 13.02 -7.58 -2.79
C GLN A 109 13.31 -6.26 -2.06
N ILE A 110 12.28 -5.47 -1.76
CA ILE A 110 12.39 -4.24 -0.97
C ILE A 110 12.94 -4.58 0.42
N THR A 111 12.35 -5.56 1.09
CA THR A 111 12.80 -6.00 2.41
C THR A 111 14.22 -6.58 2.39
N ASP A 112 14.54 -7.44 1.42
CA ASP A 112 15.88 -8.01 1.27
C ASP A 112 16.95 -6.92 1.07
N SER A 113 16.64 -5.91 0.26
CA SER A 113 17.50 -4.75 0.06
C SER A 113 17.73 -3.96 1.35
N LEU A 114 16.66 -3.71 2.13
CA LEU A 114 16.75 -3.06 3.43
C LEU A 114 17.65 -3.85 4.38
N VAL A 115 17.39 -5.14 4.55
CA VAL A 115 18.16 -6.02 5.45
C VAL A 115 19.63 -6.05 5.09
N LYS A 116 19.96 -6.10 3.79
CA LYS A 116 21.35 -6.01 3.31
C LYS A 116 22.00 -4.69 3.67
N MET A 117 21.29 -3.57 3.51
CA MET A 117 21.79 -2.24 3.87
C MET A 117 22.00 -2.10 5.40
N MET A 118 21.04 -2.55 6.21
CA MET A 118 21.12 -2.53 7.68
C MET A 118 22.33 -3.37 8.17
N LYS A 119 22.53 -4.58 7.60
CA LYS A 119 23.72 -5.42 7.91
C LYS A 119 25.03 -4.72 7.55
N LYS A 120 25.09 -4.03 6.42
CA LYS A 120 26.28 -3.29 5.98
C LYS A 120 26.62 -2.13 6.91
N THR A 121 25.61 -1.43 7.41
CA THR A 121 25.77 -0.30 8.34
C THR A 121 25.89 -0.75 9.80
N LYS A 122 25.65 -2.02 10.11
CA LYS A 122 25.58 -2.57 11.47
C LYS A 122 24.53 -1.90 12.33
N GLU A 123 23.44 -1.42 11.72
CA GLU A 123 22.30 -0.84 12.40
C GLU A 123 21.16 -1.86 12.46
N SER A 124 20.68 -2.18 13.64
CA SER A 124 19.61 -3.15 13.88
C SER A 124 18.27 -2.50 14.19
N ASN A 125 18.27 -1.24 14.64
CA ASN A 125 17.04 -0.50 14.91
C ASN A 125 16.48 0.08 13.63
N LEU A 126 15.24 -0.30 13.30
CA LEU A 126 14.58 0.08 12.05
C LEU A 126 14.40 1.59 11.93
N PHE A 127 13.99 2.28 13.00
CA PHE A 127 13.81 3.74 13.00
C PHE A 127 15.13 4.46 12.75
N GLN A 128 16.20 4.07 13.45
CA GLN A 128 17.51 4.73 13.30
C GLN A 128 18.05 4.57 11.87
N PHE A 129 17.90 3.37 11.30
CA PHE A 129 18.27 3.13 9.91
C PHE A 129 17.48 4.02 8.94
N LEU A 130 16.13 3.99 9.03
CA LEU A 130 15.25 4.72 8.12
C LEU A 130 15.39 6.24 8.24
N LYS A 131 15.68 6.75 9.43
CA LYS A 131 16.00 8.17 9.66
C LYS A 131 17.27 8.60 8.92
N GLY A 132 18.25 7.72 8.77
CA GLY A 132 19.48 7.96 8.02
C GLY A 132 19.39 7.69 6.52
N PHE A 133 18.28 7.13 6.05
CA PHE A 133 18.11 6.72 4.66
C PHE A 133 17.35 7.80 3.86
N ASN A 134 17.96 8.29 2.78
CA ASN A 134 17.44 9.45 2.01
C ASN A 134 16.01 9.31 1.51
N LEU A 135 15.54 8.08 1.24
CA LEU A 135 14.19 7.81 0.74
C LEU A 135 13.12 7.81 1.84
N THR A 136 13.51 7.95 3.12
CA THR A 136 12.60 7.78 4.26
C THR A 136 12.92 8.70 5.44
N SER A 137 13.89 9.60 5.28
CA SER A 137 14.45 10.37 6.40
C SER A 137 13.43 11.27 7.11
N LYS A 138 12.52 11.90 6.38
CA LYS A 138 11.46 12.74 6.93
C LYS A 138 10.30 11.89 7.44
N SER A 139 9.84 10.94 6.63
CA SER A 139 8.73 10.04 6.98
C SER A 139 9.03 9.23 8.24
N ALA A 140 10.25 8.77 8.44
CA ALA A 140 10.66 8.06 9.65
C ALA A 140 10.43 8.89 10.92
N LEU A 141 10.67 10.21 10.87
CA LEU A 141 10.46 11.09 12.03
C LEU A 141 8.98 11.16 12.46
N PHE A 142 8.05 11.16 11.49
CA PHE A 142 6.60 11.13 11.77
C PHE A 142 6.12 9.77 12.29
N LEU A 143 6.85 8.70 11.98
CA LEU A 143 6.45 7.31 12.23
C LEU A 143 7.28 6.67 13.36
N LYS A 144 8.02 7.46 14.15
CA LYS A 144 8.93 6.96 15.17
C LYS A 144 8.31 5.91 16.08
N ASP A 145 7.14 6.18 16.64
CA ASP A 145 6.48 5.30 17.63
C ASP A 145 6.17 3.89 17.07
N VAL A 146 5.99 3.80 15.76
CA VAL A 146 5.68 2.54 15.06
C VAL A 146 6.95 1.80 14.65
N LEU A 147 8.03 2.55 14.35
CA LEU A 147 9.26 2.05 13.73
C LEU A 147 10.40 1.81 14.73
N ASP A 148 10.30 2.30 15.96
CA ASP A 148 11.38 2.21 16.94
C ASP A 148 11.43 0.83 17.60
N PHE A 149 12.06 -0.11 16.89
CA PHE A 149 12.30 -1.46 17.38
C PHE A 149 13.49 -2.11 16.65
N GLU A 150 14.09 -3.11 17.31
CA GLU A 150 15.13 -3.94 16.73
C GLU A 150 14.52 -4.92 15.71
N LEU A 151 15.02 -4.89 14.49
CA LEU A 151 14.57 -5.78 13.42
C LEU A 151 15.37 -7.08 13.45
N ASP A 152 14.69 -8.21 13.71
CA ASP A 152 15.29 -9.52 13.46
C ASP A 152 15.49 -9.71 11.95
N THR A 153 16.73 -9.92 11.54
CA THR A 153 17.07 -10.12 10.12
C THR A 153 16.82 -11.55 9.62
N ASN A 154 16.41 -12.47 10.51
CA ASN A 154 15.97 -13.83 10.14
C ASN A 154 14.45 -13.83 9.96
N ILE A 155 13.96 -13.22 8.90
CA ILE A 155 12.56 -12.97 8.63
C ILE A 155 12.00 -14.06 7.72
N SER A 156 10.83 -14.63 8.07
CA SER A 156 10.11 -15.56 7.18
C SER A 156 9.65 -14.86 5.89
N GLN A 157 9.50 -15.61 4.81
CA GLN A 157 9.08 -15.07 3.50
C GLN A 157 7.79 -14.24 3.59
N ARG A 158 6.79 -14.69 4.34
CA ARG A 158 5.55 -13.94 4.58
C ARG A 158 5.84 -12.58 5.23
N LYS A 159 6.63 -12.57 6.29
CA LYS A 159 7.02 -11.32 6.98
C LYS A 159 7.88 -10.41 6.12
N MET A 160 8.64 -10.96 5.17
CA MET A 160 9.35 -10.13 4.18
C MET A 160 8.37 -9.36 3.29
N VAL A 161 7.28 -9.98 2.85
CA VAL A 161 6.22 -9.29 2.08
C VAL A 161 5.56 -8.22 2.94
N GLU A 162 5.14 -8.55 4.16
CA GLU A 162 4.47 -7.62 5.09
C GLU A 162 5.35 -6.40 5.40
N LEU A 163 6.64 -6.60 5.70
CA LEU A 163 7.58 -5.50 5.93
C LEU A 163 7.81 -4.68 4.65
N GLY A 164 7.91 -5.34 3.50
CA GLY A 164 8.02 -4.66 2.20
C GLY A 164 6.84 -3.75 1.90
N GLN A 165 5.62 -4.18 2.23
CA GLN A 165 4.42 -3.35 2.13
C GLN A 165 4.51 -2.10 3.02
N VAL A 166 4.98 -2.25 4.26
CA VAL A 166 5.23 -1.13 5.17
C VAL A 166 6.26 -0.17 4.57
N LEU A 167 7.40 -0.70 4.12
CA LEU A 167 8.50 0.10 3.56
C LEU A 167 8.06 0.88 2.31
N GLY A 168 7.29 0.25 1.41
CA GLY A 168 6.72 0.92 0.25
C GLY A 168 5.83 2.11 0.65
N ARG A 169 4.99 1.95 1.70
CA ARG A 169 4.15 3.05 2.24
C ARG A 169 4.98 4.14 2.89
N ILE A 170 6.08 3.81 3.57
CA ILE A 170 7.01 4.81 4.15
C ILE A 170 7.68 5.63 3.05
N VAL A 171 8.12 5.00 1.97
CA VAL A 171 8.66 5.71 0.79
C VAL A 171 7.59 6.62 0.16
N SER A 172 6.36 6.14 0.04
CA SER A 172 5.25 6.97 -0.46
C SER A 172 5.00 8.18 0.43
N PHE A 173 5.08 8.00 1.74
CA PHE A 173 4.92 9.06 2.73
C PHE A 173 5.97 10.15 2.52
N GLU A 174 7.25 9.79 2.34
CA GLU A 174 8.33 10.70 2.01
C GLU A 174 8.04 11.49 0.72
N MET A 175 7.58 10.80 -0.33
CA MET A 175 7.28 11.44 -1.62
C MET A 175 6.10 12.42 -1.52
N VAL A 176 5.10 12.11 -0.67
CA VAL A 176 3.97 13.02 -0.41
C VAL A 176 4.44 14.26 0.35
N ILE A 177 5.31 14.12 1.36
CA ILE A 177 5.93 15.27 2.04
C ILE A 177 6.66 16.15 1.02
N ASN A 178 7.50 15.55 0.19
CA ASN A 178 8.29 16.27 -0.80
C ASN A 178 7.41 16.99 -1.85
N LEU A 179 6.27 16.42 -2.21
CA LEU A 179 5.30 17.08 -3.10
C LEU A 179 4.66 18.30 -2.41
N GLY A 180 4.33 18.19 -1.11
CA GLY A 180 3.81 19.30 -0.30
C GLY A 180 4.82 20.46 -0.18
N GLU A 181 6.10 20.16 0.04
CA GLU A 181 7.18 21.17 0.08
C GLU A 181 7.36 21.91 -1.23
N LYS A 182 6.98 21.30 -2.35
CA LYS A 182 6.96 21.96 -3.68
C LYS A 182 5.73 22.86 -3.91
N GLY A 183 4.86 22.99 -2.91
CA GLY A 183 3.67 23.84 -2.97
C GLY A 183 2.41 23.16 -3.49
N PHE A 184 2.37 21.82 -3.52
CA PHE A 184 1.12 21.14 -3.82
C PHE A 184 0.07 21.41 -2.73
N ARG A 185 -1.20 21.35 -3.10
CA ARG A 185 -2.34 21.69 -2.27
C ARG A 185 -2.34 20.97 -0.91
N SER A 186 -2.26 21.74 0.17
CA SER A 186 -1.96 21.25 1.54
C SER A 186 -3.02 20.30 2.10
N ASP A 187 -4.31 20.57 1.87
CA ASP A 187 -5.40 19.71 2.36
C ASP A 187 -5.39 18.31 1.72
N LEU A 188 -4.97 18.20 0.46
CA LEU A 188 -4.77 16.91 -0.21
C LEU A 188 -3.52 16.20 0.30
N ILE A 189 -2.44 16.93 0.58
CA ILE A 189 -1.23 16.38 1.22
C ILE A 189 -1.58 15.82 2.60
N ASP A 190 -2.25 16.60 3.44
CA ASP A 190 -2.67 16.16 4.79
C ASP A 190 -3.54 14.90 4.75
N ASN A 191 -4.46 14.82 3.82
CA ASN A 191 -5.30 13.62 3.64
C ASN A 191 -4.46 12.40 3.20
N GLY A 192 -3.53 12.58 2.27
CA GLY A 192 -2.61 11.53 1.84
C GLY A 192 -1.75 11.01 2.99
N LEU A 193 -1.16 11.90 3.78
CA LEU A 193 -0.34 11.54 4.94
C LEU A 193 -1.14 10.83 6.03
N LYS A 194 -2.38 11.27 6.32
CA LYS A 194 -3.27 10.61 7.28
C LYS A 194 -3.62 9.19 6.84
N MET A 195 -3.96 9.00 5.56
CA MET A 195 -4.24 7.68 5.01
C MET A 195 -3.03 6.76 5.12
N LEU A 196 -1.85 7.21 4.67
CA LEU A 196 -0.61 6.43 4.74
C LEU A 196 -0.23 6.07 6.18
N ASN A 197 -0.37 7.02 7.13
CA ASN A 197 -0.11 6.73 8.53
C ASN A 197 -1.01 5.61 9.06
N GLN A 198 -2.31 5.68 8.77
CA GLN A 198 -3.27 4.65 9.17
C GLN A 198 -2.94 3.27 8.56
N GLU A 199 -2.57 3.24 7.28
CA GLU A 199 -2.17 1.99 6.60
C GLU A 199 -0.88 1.42 7.19
N ILE A 200 0.14 2.26 7.42
CA ILE A 200 1.41 1.83 8.01
C ILE A 200 1.21 1.24 9.39
N VAL A 201 0.42 1.89 10.25
CA VAL A 201 0.09 1.38 11.60
C VAL A 201 -0.60 0.02 11.51
N SER A 202 -1.57 -0.13 10.61
CA SER A 202 -2.28 -1.40 10.40
C SER A 202 -1.36 -2.52 9.90
N LEU A 203 -0.53 -2.23 8.89
CA LEU A 203 0.44 -3.19 8.34
C LEU A 203 1.50 -3.59 9.37
N MET A 204 1.99 -2.64 10.17
CA MET A 204 2.93 -2.94 11.25
C MET A 204 2.32 -3.77 12.36
N SER A 205 1.05 -3.56 12.69
CA SER A 205 0.33 -4.42 13.63
C SER A 205 0.26 -5.87 13.11
N SER A 206 -0.06 -6.05 11.83
CA SER A 206 -0.03 -7.37 11.19
C SER A 206 1.37 -7.99 11.19
N PHE A 207 2.40 -7.22 10.82
CA PHE A 207 3.79 -7.68 10.82
C PHE A 207 4.26 -8.13 12.22
N LYS A 208 3.90 -7.40 13.27
CA LYS A 208 4.28 -7.74 14.66
C LYS A 208 3.48 -8.90 15.23
N TYR A 209 2.33 -9.23 14.62
CA TYR A 209 1.47 -10.31 15.12
C TYR A 209 2.13 -11.68 14.98
N PRO A 210 2.30 -12.45 16.08
CA PRO A 210 3.06 -13.69 16.07
C PRO A 210 2.31 -14.87 15.45
N ASN A 211 0.98 -14.90 15.65
CA ASN A 211 0.15 -16.04 15.23
C ASN A 211 -0.20 -15.95 13.75
N ARG A 212 -0.23 -17.08 13.08
CA ARG A 212 -0.62 -17.19 11.68
C ARG A 212 -1.63 -18.32 11.51
N THR A 213 -2.50 -18.16 10.54
CA THR A 213 -3.28 -19.27 10.01
C THR A 213 -2.37 -20.20 9.24
N VAL A 214 -2.65 -21.49 9.30
CA VAL A 214 -1.95 -22.53 8.54
C VAL A 214 -2.90 -23.13 7.51
N VAL A 215 -2.34 -23.73 6.47
CA VAL A 215 -3.12 -24.51 5.51
C VAL A 215 -3.60 -25.79 6.21
N ILE A 216 -4.87 -26.07 6.09
CA ILE A 216 -5.47 -27.32 6.54
C ILE A 216 -5.57 -28.22 5.32
N GLU A 217 -4.82 -29.32 5.29
CA GLU A 217 -4.75 -30.21 4.13
C GLU A 217 -6.08 -30.95 3.88
N ASP A 218 -6.66 -31.50 4.94
CA ASP A 218 -7.91 -32.28 4.87
C ASP A 218 -9.15 -31.41 5.17
N TYR A 219 -9.18 -30.17 4.65
CA TYR A 219 -10.21 -29.19 5.01
C TYR A 219 -11.63 -29.59 4.58
N GLN A 220 -11.78 -30.58 3.68
CA GLN A 220 -13.09 -31.08 3.24
C GLN A 220 -13.69 -32.10 4.23
N ASP A 221 -12.85 -32.74 5.06
CA ASP A 221 -13.29 -33.74 5.99
C ASP A 221 -14.09 -33.12 7.14
N ASN A 222 -15.33 -33.57 7.31
CA ASN A 222 -16.26 -33.06 8.33
C ASN A 222 -16.52 -31.54 8.29
N SER A 223 -16.23 -30.88 7.17
CA SER A 223 -16.36 -29.42 7.02
C SER A 223 -17.66 -28.96 6.35
N SER A 224 -18.59 -29.91 6.03
CA SER A 224 -19.89 -29.52 5.47
C SER A 224 -20.76 -28.87 6.52
N TRP A 225 -21.05 -27.58 6.35
CA TRP A 225 -21.96 -26.84 7.22
C TRP A 225 -23.38 -27.45 7.25
N LEU A 226 -23.77 -28.17 6.19
CA LEU A 226 -25.05 -28.86 6.11
C LEU A 226 -25.25 -29.89 7.22
N ASN A 227 -24.16 -30.47 7.75
CA ASN A 227 -24.24 -31.41 8.88
C ASN A 227 -24.65 -30.74 10.21
N PHE A 228 -24.63 -29.41 10.26
CA PHE A 228 -24.95 -28.60 11.43
C PHE A 228 -26.30 -27.86 11.30
N VAL A 229 -27.00 -28.05 10.19
CA VAL A 229 -28.34 -27.52 9.99
C VAL A 229 -29.35 -28.60 10.38
N HIS A 230 -30.03 -28.40 11.50
CA HIS A 230 -31.16 -29.24 11.85
C HIS A 230 -32.32 -28.93 10.90
N VAL A 231 -32.70 -29.87 10.08
CA VAL A 231 -33.91 -29.86 9.25
C VAL A 231 -35.10 -30.30 10.10
#